data_bfe9f0503e5ad9499d01b6ec7c654681
#
_entry.id   bfe9f0503e5ad9499d01b6ec7c654681
#
_cell.length_a   1.000
_cell.length_b   1.000
_cell.length_c   1.000
_cell.angle_alpha   90.00
_cell.angle_beta   90.00
_cell.angle_gamma   90.00
#
_symmetry.space_group_name_H-M   'P 1'
#
loop_
_entity.id
_entity.type
_entity.pdbx_description
1 polymer ?
#
loop_
_entity_poly.entity_id
_entity_poly.type
_entity_poly.pdbx_seq_one_letter_code
_entity_poly.pdbx_strand_id
1 'polypeptide(L)'
;KIVTNDDLSKIVDTSDEWIYTRTGMKERHFCTEEEGNLSMAVEATRQALDKAGIDKNEIGALVVATFSGDCFVPSVACLLQKELDLPDEMICFDLNAACSGFVFGLETIRGLMLQSDKKYAVLVGSEVISRKLDMTDRGTCILFGDGAGAVVLELDENRCYYSVMGC
;
A
#
# COMPACT_ATOMS: atom_id res chain seq x y z
N LYS A 1 -0.85 -4.72 -15.67
CA LYS A 1 -0.13 -4.77 -16.97
C LYS A 1 1.35 -4.45 -16.74
N ILE A 2 2.27 -5.25 -17.30
CA ILE A 2 3.70 -4.93 -17.33
C ILE A 2 3.97 -3.84 -18.38
N VAL A 3 4.75 -2.83 -18.00
CA VAL A 3 5.22 -1.73 -18.86
C VAL A 3 6.75 -1.69 -18.78
N THR A 4 7.39 -1.97 -19.91
CA THR A 4 8.85 -2.01 -20.02
C THR A 4 9.43 -0.63 -20.29
N ASN A 5 10.76 -0.47 -20.17
CA ASN A 5 11.46 0.75 -20.57
C ASN A 5 11.29 1.03 -22.08
N ASP A 6 11.27 -0.03 -22.91
CA ASP A 6 11.01 0.10 -24.34
C ASP A 6 9.57 0.57 -24.65
N ASP A 7 8.59 0.22 -23.81
CA ASP A 7 7.24 0.77 -23.97
C ASP A 7 7.20 2.27 -23.65
N LEU A 8 7.92 2.71 -22.63
CA LEU A 8 8.03 4.14 -22.29
C LEU A 8 8.78 4.93 -23.37
N SER A 9 9.77 4.34 -24.03
CA SER A 9 10.50 5.01 -25.13
C SER A 9 9.63 5.31 -26.37
N LYS A 10 8.44 4.68 -26.47
CA LYS A 10 7.45 4.99 -27.52
C LYS A 10 6.59 6.20 -27.19
N ILE A 11 6.61 6.66 -25.93
CA ILE A 11 5.74 7.71 -25.39
C ILE A 11 6.56 8.99 -25.13
N VAL A 12 7.77 8.85 -24.58
CA VAL A 12 8.62 9.95 -24.16
C VAL A 12 10.05 9.72 -24.64
N ASP A 13 10.82 10.79 -24.87
CA ASP A 13 12.21 10.72 -25.34
C ASP A 13 13.14 10.12 -24.28
N THR A 14 13.28 8.79 -24.29
CA THR A 14 14.07 8.01 -23.34
C THR A 14 14.56 6.70 -23.99
N SER A 15 15.34 5.90 -23.23
CA SER A 15 15.79 4.57 -23.63
C SER A 15 15.90 3.63 -22.43
N ASP A 16 15.95 2.31 -22.65
CA ASP A 16 16.21 1.35 -21.59
C ASP A 16 17.51 1.66 -20.84
N GLU A 17 18.59 1.94 -21.57
CA GLU A 17 19.87 2.29 -20.96
C GLU A 17 19.78 3.56 -20.09
N TRP A 18 19.08 4.59 -20.57
CA TRP A 18 18.92 5.85 -19.85
C TRP A 18 18.14 5.67 -18.55
N ILE A 19 17.05 4.88 -18.58
CA ILE A 19 16.23 4.59 -17.40
C ILE A 19 17.01 3.68 -16.44
N TYR A 20 17.56 2.58 -16.94
CA TYR A 20 18.20 1.57 -16.10
C TYR A 20 19.40 2.09 -15.34
N THR A 21 20.26 2.87 -16.00
CA THR A 21 21.46 3.44 -15.36
C THR A 21 21.13 4.42 -14.22
N ARG A 22 19.94 5.04 -14.23
CA ARG A 22 19.50 6.01 -13.22
C ARG A 22 18.64 5.41 -12.13
N THR A 23 17.90 4.36 -12.42
CA THR A 23 16.85 3.83 -11.55
C THR A 23 17.06 2.36 -11.18
N GLY A 24 17.82 1.60 -11.96
CA GLY A 24 17.92 0.15 -11.85
C GLY A 24 16.66 -0.60 -12.31
N MET A 25 15.62 0.12 -12.77
CA MET A 25 14.34 -0.48 -13.16
C MET A 25 14.35 -0.87 -14.63
N LYS A 26 13.83 -2.06 -14.93
CA LYS A 26 13.59 -2.57 -16.30
C LYS A 26 12.13 -2.50 -16.70
N GLU A 27 11.25 -2.67 -15.73
CA GLU A 27 9.80 -2.70 -15.92
C GLU A 27 9.07 -2.17 -14.68
N ARG A 28 7.80 -1.84 -14.83
CA ARG A 28 6.85 -1.48 -13.77
C ARG A 28 5.48 -2.04 -14.11
N HIS A 29 4.59 -2.02 -13.14
CA HIS A 29 3.22 -2.48 -13.34
C HIS A 29 2.28 -1.28 -13.37
N PHE A 30 1.38 -1.25 -14.33
CA PHE A 30 0.27 -0.30 -14.39
C PHE A 30 -1.04 -1.05 -14.30
N CYS A 31 -1.96 -0.57 -13.48
CA CYS A 31 -3.32 -1.08 -13.40
C CYS A 31 -4.00 -1.03 -14.77
N THR A 32 -4.83 -2.02 -15.04
CA THR A 32 -5.80 -1.99 -16.15
C THR A 32 -6.99 -1.09 -15.77
N GLU A 33 -7.93 -0.90 -16.68
CA GLU A 33 -9.14 -0.11 -16.39
C GLU A 33 -10.02 -0.76 -15.32
N GLU A 34 -9.95 -2.09 -15.19
CA GLU A 34 -10.72 -2.89 -14.25
C GLU A 34 -10.06 -3.00 -12.87
N GLU A 35 -8.76 -2.70 -12.77
CA GLU A 35 -7.99 -2.71 -11.53
C GLU A 35 -7.95 -1.31 -10.91
N GLY A 36 -7.86 -1.24 -9.59
CA GLY A 36 -7.76 0.01 -8.82
C GLY A 36 -7.01 -0.18 -7.52
N ASN A 37 -6.93 0.87 -6.75
CA ASN A 37 -6.27 0.84 -5.45
C ASN A 37 -6.91 -0.20 -4.53
N LEU A 38 -8.24 -0.19 -4.44
CA LEU A 38 -8.99 -1.13 -3.61
C LEU A 38 -8.78 -2.59 -4.05
N SER A 39 -8.88 -2.88 -5.34
CA SER A 39 -8.76 -4.28 -5.82
C SER A 39 -7.39 -4.88 -5.52
N MET A 40 -6.32 -4.10 -5.67
CA MET A 40 -4.97 -4.52 -5.31
C MET A 40 -4.82 -4.68 -3.78
N ALA A 41 -5.36 -3.73 -3.00
CA ALA A 41 -5.33 -3.81 -1.53
C ALA A 41 -6.07 -5.05 -1.02
N VAL A 42 -7.22 -5.40 -1.61
CA VAL A 42 -8.00 -6.62 -1.28
C VAL A 42 -7.15 -7.86 -1.50
N GLU A 43 -6.52 -7.98 -2.66
CA GLU A 43 -5.73 -9.16 -2.99
C GLU A 43 -4.48 -9.30 -2.10
N ALA A 44 -3.75 -8.20 -1.88
CA ALA A 44 -2.59 -8.20 -0.98
C ALA A 44 -2.98 -8.56 0.46
N THR A 45 -4.09 -8.01 0.94
CA THR A 45 -4.57 -8.28 2.31
C THR A 45 -5.06 -9.70 2.45
N ARG A 46 -5.80 -10.25 1.47
CA ARG A 46 -6.23 -11.64 1.48
C ARG A 46 -5.04 -12.58 1.59
N GLN A 47 -4.01 -12.38 0.78
CA GLN A 47 -2.79 -13.21 0.83
C GLN A 47 -2.08 -13.10 2.19
N ALA A 48 -2.03 -11.90 2.78
CA ALA A 48 -1.43 -11.71 4.10
C ALA A 48 -2.20 -12.42 5.21
N LEU A 49 -3.54 -12.33 5.20
CA LEU A 49 -4.41 -13.01 6.16
C LEU A 49 -4.35 -14.54 6.02
N ASP A 50 -4.41 -15.04 4.80
CA ASP A 50 -4.32 -16.49 4.52
C ASP A 50 -2.97 -17.05 5.00
N LYS A 51 -1.88 -16.32 4.75
CA LYS A 51 -0.54 -16.71 5.19
C LYS A 51 -0.37 -16.65 6.71
N ALA A 52 -1.00 -15.67 7.36
CA ALA A 52 -0.94 -15.52 8.82
C ALA A 52 -1.77 -16.58 9.55
N GLY A 53 -2.87 -17.07 8.95
CA GLY A 53 -3.75 -18.08 9.51
C GLY A 53 -4.42 -17.67 10.82
N ILE A 54 -4.71 -16.37 10.97
CA ILE A 54 -5.28 -15.80 12.20
C ILE A 54 -6.82 -15.78 12.19
N ASP A 55 -7.41 -15.67 13.37
CA ASP A 55 -8.83 -15.34 13.48
C ASP A 55 -9.04 -13.85 13.17
N LYS A 56 -9.85 -13.57 12.15
CA LYS A 56 -10.20 -12.19 11.75
C LYS A 56 -10.87 -11.40 12.87
N ASN A 57 -11.59 -12.06 13.78
CA ASN A 57 -12.26 -11.43 14.92
C ASN A 57 -11.26 -10.84 15.94
N GLU A 58 -10.00 -11.25 15.88
CA GLU A 58 -8.92 -10.71 16.71
C GLU A 58 -8.19 -9.51 16.09
N ILE A 59 -8.68 -8.98 14.96
CA ILE A 59 -8.12 -7.78 14.33
C ILE A 59 -8.74 -6.54 14.95
N GLY A 60 -7.92 -5.67 15.53
CA GLY A 60 -8.36 -4.41 16.18
C GLY A 60 -8.14 -3.16 15.34
N ALA A 61 -7.26 -3.22 14.33
CA ALA A 61 -6.99 -2.06 13.47
C ALA A 61 -6.63 -2.47 12.03
N LEU A 62 -7.07 -1.65 11.08
CA LEU A 62 -6.71 -1.72 9.67
C LEU A 62 -6.31 -0.31 9.20
N VAL A 63 -5.06 -0.15 8.79
CA VAL A 63 -4.56 1.11 8.25
C VAL A 63 -4.09 0.88 6.82
N VAL A 64 -4.56 1.71 5.90
CA VAL A 64 -4.08 1.72 4.51
C VAL A 64 -3.24 2.96 4.28
N ALA A 65 -1.95 2.77 4.04
CA ALA A 65 -1.04 3.83 3.64
C ALA A 65 -1.22 4.09 2.15
N THR A 66 -1.87 5.20 1.81
CA THR A 66 -2.17 5.58 0.42
C THR A 66 -2.44 7.07 0.28
N PHE A 67 -2.14 7.63 -0.88
CA PHE A 67 -2.57 8.97 -1.34
C PHE A 67 -3.32 8.91 -2.68
N SER A 68 -3.45 7.72 -3.27
CA SER A 68 -4.04 7.49 -4.59
C SER A 68 -5.27 6.58 -4.54
N GLY A 69 -6.03 6.68 -3.44
CA GLY A 69 -7.30 5.96 -3.29
C GLY A 69 -8.26 6.23 -4.44
N ASP A 70 -9.12 5.26 -4.75
CA ASP A 70 -10.09 5.36 -5.85
C ASP A 70 -11.16 6.44 -5.60
N CYS A 71 -11.43 6.77 -4.33
CA CYS A 71 -12.31 7.87 -3.91
C CYS A 71 -11.84 8.48 -2.58
N PHE A 72 -12.36 9.67 -2.24
CA PHE A 72 -12.03 10.33 -0.98
C PHE A 72 -12.81 9.74 0.21
N VAL A 73 -14.05 9.35 -0.02
CA VAL A 73 -14.96 8.80 1.00
C VAL A 73 -15.88 7.78 0.30
N PRO A 74 -16.03 6.58 0.86
CA PRO A 74 -15.34 6.02 2.03
C PRO A 74 -13.82 5.86 1.80
N SER A 75 -13.04 5.75 2.91
CA SER A 75 -11.61 5.45 2.81
C SER A 75 -11.38 4.05 2.20
N VAL A 76 -10.21 3.83 1.61
CA VAL A 76 -9.82 2.50 1.09
C VAL A 76 -9.88 1.46 2.21
N ALA A 77 -9.45 1.81 3.42
CA ALA A 77 -9.52 0.93 4.59
C ALA A 77 -10.95 0.49 4.91
N CYS A 78 -11.93 1.42 4.88
CA CYS A 78 -13.34 1.06 5.14
C CYS A 78 -13.93 0.18 4.02
N LEU A 79 -13.56 0.43 2.77
CA LEU A 79 -13.99 -0.42 1.66
C LEU A 79 -13.36 -1.80 1.74
N LEU A 80 -12.07 -1.87 2.10
CA LEU A 80 -11.32 -3.09 2.27
C LEU A 80 -11.88 -3.96 3.42
N GLN A 81 -12.24 -3.32 4.55
CA GLN A 81 -12.91 -3.97 5.67
C GLN A 81 -14.18 -4.70 5.20
N LYS A 82 -15.01 -4.02 4.41
CA LYS A 82 -16.25 -4.57 3.87
C LYS A 82 -15.99 -5.71 2.88
N GLU A 83 -15.07 -5.52 1.92
CA GLU A 83 -14.78 -6.51 0.88
C GLU A 83 -14.21 -7.83 1.43
N LEU A 84 -13.52 -7.77 2.57
CA LEU A 84 -12.93 -8.94 3.21
C LEU A 84 -13.76 -9.48 4.38
N ASP A 85 -14.94 -8.91 4.63
CA ASP A 85 -15.81 -9.28 5.74
C ASP A 85 -15.02 -9.31 7.06
N LEU A 86 -14.34 -8.19 7.35
CA LEU A 86 -13.62 -8.00 8.60
C LEU A 86 -14.56 -7.42 9.68
N PRO A 87 -14.22 -7.55 10.98
CA PRO A 87 -15.09 -7.10 12.06
C PRO A 87 -15.47 -5.61 11.96
N ASP A 88 -16.71 -5.28 12.30
CA ASP A 88 -17.19 -3.89 12.36
C ASP A 88 -16.55 -3.09 13.51
N GLU A 89 -16.16 -3.79 14.59
CA GLU A 89 -15.62 -3.21 15.82
C GLU A 89 -14.11 -2.98 15.78
N MET A 90 -13.59 -2.54 14.63
CA MET A 90 -12.16 -2.27 14.48
C MET A 90 -11.93 -0.82 14.02
N ILE A 91 -10.74 -0.30 14.30
CA ILE A 91 -10.34 1.02 13.82
C ILE A 91 -9.88 0.90 12.35
N CYS A 92 -10.54 1.65 11.45
CA CYS A 92 -10.26 1.66 10.02
C CYS A 92 -10.04 3.08 9.50
N PHE A 93 -8.89 3.34 8.86
CA PHE A 93 -8.65 4.62 8.16
C PHE A 93 -7.48 4.55 7.19
N ASP A 94 -7.43 5.53 6.26
CA ASP A 94 -6.30 5.73 5.37
C ASP A 94 -5.31 6.72 5.99
N LEU A 95 -4.01 6.47 5.81
CA LEU A 95 -2.93 7.31 6.24
C LEU A 95 -2.16 7.82 5.03
N ASN A 96 -2.12 9.13 4.85
CA ASN A 96 -1.33 9.75 3.79
C ASN A 96 -0.06 10.37 4.36
N ALA A 97 1.06 9.74 4.08
CA ALA A 97 2.40 10.24 4.34
C ALA A 97 3.35 9.87 3.19
N ALA A 98 2.80 9.76 1.99
CA ALA A 98 3.53 9.40 0.77
C ALA A 98 4.48 8.20 0.99
N CYS A 99 5.75 8.31 0.56
CA CYS A 99 6.74 7.24 0.69
C CYS A 99 7.01 6.79 2.14
N SER A 100 6.72 7.63 3.13
CA SER A 100 6.86 7.30 4.56
C SER A 100 5.61 6.62 5.14
N GLY A 101 4.53 6.51 4.36
CA GLY A 101 3.23 6.05 4.85
C GLY A 101 3.27 4.69 5.53
N PHE A 102 3.99 3.72 4.98
CA PHE A 102 4.10 2.41 5.58
C PHE A 102 4.84 2.43 6.92
N VAL A 103 5.94 3.18 7.02
CA VAL A 103 6.72 3.29 8.27
C VAL A 103 5.91 4.02 9.35
N PHE A 104 5.24 5.11 8.97
CA PHE A 104 4.36 5.85 9.90
C PHE A 104 3.12 5.02 10.28
N GLY A 105 2.62 4.21 9.36
CA GLY A 105 1.55 3.26 9.60
C GLY A 105 1.92 2.21 10.66
N LEU A 106 3.14 1.66 10.62
CA LEU A 106 3.65 0.73 11.64
C LEU A 106 3.62 1.34 13.04
N GLU A 107 4.12 2.58 13.18
CA GLU A 107 4.13 3.27 14.47
C GLU A 107 2.73 3.65 14.96
N THR A 108 1.87 4.07 14.03
CA THR A 108 0.47 4.37 14.33
C THR A 108 -0.27 3.13 14.84
N ILE A 109 -0.15 2.01 14.13
CA ILE A 109 -0.76 0.73 14.53
C ILE A 109 -0.23 0.28 15.88
N ARG A 110 1.08 0.38 16.10
CA ARG A 110 1.65 0.05 17.41
C ARG A 110 1.00 0.85 18.54
N GLY A 111 0.83 2.16 18.35
CA GLY A 111 0.16 3.03 19.32
C GLY A 111 -1.31 2.64 19.58
N LEU A 112 -2.04 2.26 18.53
CA LEU A 112 -3.43 1.79 18.63
C LEU A 112 -3.52 0.46 19.36
N MET A 113 -2.66 -0.49 19.02
CA MET A 113 -2.68 -1.84 19.60
C MET A 113 -2.30 -1.87 21.08
N LEU A 114 -1.50 -0.93 21.57
CA LEU A 114 -1.18 -0.79 23.00
C LEU A 114 -2.41 -0.45 23.87
N GLN A 115 -3.49 0.02 23.25
CA GLN A 115 -4.75 0.35 23.93
C GLN A 115 -5.92 -0.57 23.53
N SER A 116 -5.63 -1.57 22.71
CA SER A 116 -6.62 -2.52 22.20
C SER A 116 -6.58 -3.81 23.02
N ASP A 117 -7.72 -4.46 23.16
CA ASP A 117 -7.85 -5.84 23.67
C ASP A 117 -7.71 -6.89 22.55
N LYS A 118 -7.57 -6.43 21.31
CA LYS A 118 -7.37 -7.28 20.13
C LYS A 118 -5.89 -7.60 19.93
N LYS A 119 -5.64 -8.74 19.31
CA LYS A 119 -4.30 -9.30 19.18
C LYS A 119 -3.57 -8.85 17.92
N TYR A 120 -4.32 -8.63 16.84
CA TYR A 120 -3.75 -8.38 15.52
C TYR A 120 -4.17 -7.04 14.92
N ALA A 121 -3.35 -6.55 14.03
CA ALA A 121 -3.68 -5.43 13.16
C ALA A 121 -3.19 -5.69 11.73
N VAL A 122 -3.74 -4.99 10.77
CA VAL A 122 -3.35 -5.07 9.36
C VAL A 122 -2.87 -3.73 8.88
N LEU A 123 -1.69 -3.71 8.25
CA LEU A 123 -1.15 -2.54 7.57
C LEU A 123 -1.00 -2.87 6.08
N VAL A 124 -1.55 -2.01 5.26
CA VAL A 124 -1.53 -2.12 3.80
C VAL A 124 -0.86 -0.89 3.21
N GLY A 125 0.03 -1.07 2.25
CA GLY A 125 0.45 -0.01 1.34
C GLY A 125 -0.17 -0.30 -0.02
N SER A 126 -0.90 0.64 -0.61
CA SER A 126 -1.52 0.46 -1.92
C SER A 126 -1.54 1.77 -2.69
N GLU A 127 -1.00 1.76 -3.91
CA GLU A 127 -0.92 2.96 -4.74
C GLU A 127 -1.23 2.67 -6.21
N VAL A 128 -2.01 3.55 -6.83
CA VAL A 128 -2.22 3.64 -8.28
C VAL A 128 -1.69 4.97 -8.77
N ILE A 129 -0.37 5.05 -8.91
CA ILE A 129 0.31 6.29 -9.27
C ILE A 129 0.24 6.51 -10.78
N SER A 130 0.20 5.46 -11.58
CA SER A 130 0.19 5.54 -13.05
C SER A 130 -0.89 6.46 -13.60
N ARG A 131 -2.05 6.53 -12.94
CA ARG A 131 -3.18 7.39 -13.33
C ARG A 131 -3.01 8.87 -12.96
N LYS A 132 -1.99 9.19 -12.16
CA LYS A 132 -1.67 10.56 -11.71
C LYS A 132 -0.46 11.15 -12.42
N LEU A 133 0.28 10.33 -13.19
CA LEU A 133 1.50 10.74 -13.86
C LEU A 133 1.19 11.58 -15.10
N ASP A 134 1.99 12.61 -15.30
CA ASP A 134 2.14 13.23 -16.61
C ASP A 134 3.10 12.38 -17.46
N MET A 135 2.54 11.63 -18.40
CA MET A 135 3.29 10.73 -19.27
C MET A 135 4.17 11.48 -20.28
N THR A 136 4.11 12.82 -20.33
CA THR A 136 5.04 13.64 -21.13
C THR A 136 6.26 14.10 -20.34
N ASP A 137 6.21 14.00 -18.99
CA ASP A 137 7.35 14.30 -18.14
C ASP A 137 8.27 13.07 -17.98
N ARG A 138 9.36 13.04 -18.74
CA ARG A 138 10.37 11.99 -18.64
C ARG A 138 10.95 11.83 -17.25
N GLY A 139 11.00 12.90 -16.45
CA GLY A 139 11.60 12.89 -15.12
C GLY A 139 10.84 12.06 -14.10
N THR A 140 9.53 11.99 -14.26
CA THR A 140 8.64 11.30 -13.31
C THR A 140 7.97 10.05 -13.86
N CYS A 141 7.55 10.02 -15.12
CA CYS A 141 6.80 8.88 -15.67
C CYS A 141 7.58 7.56 -15.69
N ILE A 142 8.91 7.63 -15.65
CA ILE A 142 9.77 6.44 -15.62
C ILE A 142 9.94 5.83 -14.24
N LEU A 143 9.61 6.57 -13.16
CA LEU A 143 9.94 6.22 -11.78
C LEU A 143 8.84 5.42 -11.08
N PHE A 144 7.59 5.62 -11.46
CA PHE A 144 6.46 5.13 -10.69
C PHE A 144 5.70 4.02 -11.41
N GLY A 145 5.04 3.22 -10.61
CA GLY A 145 4.13 2.18 -11.03
C GLY A 145 3.05 1.99 -9.98
N ASP A 146 2.23 0.96 -10.15
CA ASP A 146 1.12 0.61 -9.29
C ASP A 146 1.43 -0.68 -8.55
N GLY A 147 0.96 -0.79 -7.32
CA GLY A 147 1.15 -1.99 -6.52
C GLY A 147 0.55 -1.89 -5.14
N ALA A 148 0.37 -3.03 -4.51
CA ALA A 148 -0.04 -3.14 -3.12
C ALA A 148 0.75 -4.23 -2.40
N GLY A 149 0.91 -4.04 -1.09
CA GLY A 149 1.46 -5.03 -0.17
C GLY A 149 0.79 -4.91 1.19
N ALA A 150 0.63 -6.02 1.89
CA ALA A 150 0.00 -6.05 3.20
C ALA A 150 0.81 -6.89 4.19
N VAL A 151 0.71 -6.52 5.46
CA VAL A 151 1.26 -7.29 6.58
C VAL A 151 0.23 -7.44 7.68
N VAL A 152 0.24 -8.59 8.32
CA VAL A 152 -0.45 -8.82 9.60
C VAL A 152 0.57 -8.60 10.71
N LEU A 153 0.18 -7.82 11.69
CA LEU A 153 1.01 -7.43 12.83
C LEU A 153 0.41 -8.00 14.11
N GLU A 154 1.26 -8.50 14.99
CA GLU A 154 0.90 -8.93 16.33
C GLU A 154 1.69 -8.08 17.34
N LEU A 155 0.99 -7.56 18.36
CA LEU A 155 1.65 -6.89 19.47
C LEU A 155 2.26 -7.94 20.41
N ASP A 156 3.60 -7.89 20.56
CA ASP A 156 4.33 -8.69 21.52
C ASP A 156 4.96 -7.78 22.60
N GLU A 157 4.35 -7.74 23.76
CA GLU A 157 4.80 -6.92 24.90
C GLU A 157 6.16 -7.33 25.46
N ASN A 158 6.63 -8.55 25.14
CA ASN A 158 7.91 -9.06 25.62
C ASN A 158 9.09 -8.63 24.74
N ARG A 159 8.83 -7.93 23.63
CA ARG A 159 9.85 -7.47 22.70
C ARG A 159 10.13 -5.99 22.84
N CYS A 160 11.41 -5.66 22.95
CA CYS A 160 11.82 -4.25 22.85
C CYS A 160 11.59 -3.72 21.44
N TYR A 161 10.97 -2.56 21.36
CA TYR A 161 10.77 -1.81 20.12
C TYR A 161 11.39 -0.42 20.26
N TYR A 162 12.17 -0.04 19.28
CA TYR A 162 12.75 1.31 19.20
C TYR A 162 12.42 1.89 17.83
N SER A 163 11.92 3.11 17.81
CA SER A 163 11.72 3.86 16.58
C SER A 163 12.28 5.27 16.71
N VAL A 164 12.81 5.78 15.60
CA VAL A 164 13.17 7.19 15.44
C VAL A 164 12.57 7.60 14.11
N MET A 165 11.69 8.59 14.15
CA MET A 165 10.98 9.06 12.96
C MET A 165 11.24 10.55 12.76
N GLY A 166 11.20 10.97 11.49
CA GLY A 166 11.35 12.35 11.08
C GLY A 166 10.85 12.53 9.64
N CYS A 167 10.56 13.78 9.28
CA CYS A 167 10.21 14.23 7.94
C CYS A 167 11.27 15.19 7.41
#